data_8255cadc88d224884654652abcc83027
#
_entry.id   8255cadc88d224884654652abcc83027
#
_cell.length_a   1.000
_cell.length_b   1.000
_cell.length_c   1.000
_cell.angle_alpha   90.00
_cell.angle_beta   90.00
_cell.angle_gamma   90.00
#
_symmetry.space_group_name_H-M   'P 1'
#
loop_
_entity.id
_entity.type
_entity.pdbx_description
1 polymer ?
#
loop_
_entity_poly.entity_id
_entity_poly.type
_entity_poly.pdbx_seq_one_letter_code
_entity_poly.pdbx_strand_id
1 'polypeptide(L)'
;MKKNYQEWWKILFVLSLGIIIGGLVTSWRFSKTTDYINSFFSTLWEKYFRMEEISHILEKEYYDDDFLSWKNVEMLQNAVKAYVDWLWDPYTSYLDQEQYSWLQNELEWDDFIEWIGAVVWKKDYYVQIEEIVKGSPAYKSGLQPLDRIVMIGTWETKDLTVWEAVQKIRWPKGTIVNLLIERVDKKWQKEYLYVDVTRDVIDIPSVKSKVLENNGIKIWYIEVSSFWDQTNKLFTHAISDIISEKVKGVIVDVRWNWWGLLTSAVQLAWHFIPEWELIVKTKYKTFQDSDYLSKWFWELENMPTVVLIDGLSASSSEIFALALKEKQWAKLVWKQSYWKWTIQTLYDFNDWTSLKYTVWKWFSPNGVSIDKEWIVPDIEESVDITWYVEKWLDSQLEKAQEVLIKEIIK
;
A
#
# COMPACT_ATOMS: atom_id res chain seq x y z
N MET A 1 7.29 41.97 -11.62
CA MET A 1 5.97 41.59 -11.11
C MET A 1 5.90 41.35 -9.57
N LYS A 2 6.93 41.69 -8.80
CA LYS A 2 6.99 41.49 -7.33
C LYS A 2 6.37 42.62 -6.47
N LYS A 3 5.84 43.70 -7.07
CA LYS A 3 5.37 44.88 -6.32
C LYS A 3 3.89 44.85 -5.88
N ASN A 4 3.07 43.90 -6.39
CA ASN A 4 1.63 43.92 -6.12
C ASN A 4 1.17 43.04 -4.92
N TYR A 5 1.95 42.09 -4.45
CA TYR A 5 1.53 41.24 -3.33
C TYR A 5 1.48 41.98 -1.99
N GLN A 6 2.44 42.87 -1.71
CA GLN A 6 2.45 43.65 -0.46
C GLN A 6 1.28 44.63 -0.36
N GLU A 7 0.79 45.16 -1.48
CA GLU A 7 -0.37 46.05 -1.49
C GLU A 7 -1.69 45.29 -1.27
N TRP A 8 -1.82 44.10 -1.77
CA TRP A 8 -3.01 43.25 -1.54
C TRP A 8 -3.15 42.83 -0.08
N TRP A 9 -2.06 42.53 0.61
CA TRP A 9 -2.07 42.23 2.04
C TRP A 9 -2.49 43.45 2.88
N LYS A 10 -2.07 44.63 2.53
CA LYS A 10 -2.52 45.84 3.18
C LYS A 10 -4.01 46.09 2.96
N ILE A 11 -4.51 45.82 1.77
CA ILE A 11 -5.94 45.97 1.44
C ILE A 11 -6.78 44.91 2.18
N LEU A 12 -6.34 43.66 2.23
CA LEU A 12 -7.00 42.59 3.01
C LEU A 12 -6.97 42.88 4.52
N PHE A 13 -5.86 43.40 5.01
CA PHE A 13 -5.71 43.81 6.42
C PHE A 13 -6.64 44.98 6.76
N VAL A 14 -6.73 46.00 5.92
CA VAL A 14 -7.64 47.12 6.09
C VAL A 14 -9.10 46.71 5.96
N LEU A 15 -9.45 45.85 5.03
CA LEU A 15 -10.79 45.29 4.88
C LEU A 15 -11.19 44.43 6.09
N SER A 16 -10.28 43.59 6.61
CA SER A 16 -10.51 42.80 7.80
C SER A 16 -10.67 43.68 9.06
N LEU A 17 -9.86 44.74 9.18
CA LEU A 17 -10.03 45.74 10.23
C LEU A 17 -11.36 46.52 10.11
N GLY A 18 -11.78 46.84 8.88
CA GLY A 18 -13.06 47.53 8.62
C GLY A 18 -14.28 46.65 8.99
N ILE A 19 -14.22 45.36 8.74
CA ILE A 19 -15.23 44.40 9.15
C ILE A 19 -15.26 44.22 10.67
N ILE A 20 -14.09 44.21 11.31
CA ILE A 20 -13.98 44.09 12.78
C ILE A 20 -14.50 45.38 13.46
N ILE A 21 -14.16 46.56 12.96
CA ILE A 21 -14.60 47.84 13.53
C ILE A 21 -16.09 48.06 13.24
N GLY A 22 -16.59 47.73 12.04
CA GLY A 22 -18.02 47.81 11.71
C GLY A 22 -18.89 46.85 12.54
N GLY A 23 -18.34 45.69 12.91
CA GLY A 23 -18.98 44.76 13.82
C GLY A 23 -19.03 45.21 15.28
N LEU A 24 -18.04 45.98 15.75
CA LEU A 24 -17.96 46.45 17.13
C LEU A 24 -19.03 47.52 17.52
N VAL A 25 -19.67 48.12 16.52
CA VAL A 25 -20.67 49.18 16.75
C VAL A 25 -22.09 48.66 16.95
N THR A 26 -22.38 47.40 16.73
CA THR A 26 -23.78 46.94 16.58
C THR A 26 -24.31 45.91 17.56
N SER A 27 -23.61 45.34 18.53
CA SER A 27 -24.30 44.55 19.55
C SER A 27 -23.45 43.96 20.71
N TRP A 28 -24.06 43.91 21.85
CA TRP A 28 -23.61 43.35 23.14
C TRP A 28 -23.40 41.81 23.16
N ARG A 29 -23.36 41.13 22.04
CA ARG A 29 -23.11 39.70 21.89
C ARG A 29 -21.64 39.33 21.56
N PHE A 30 -20.73 40.26 21.55
CA PHE A 30 -19.41 40.17 20.94
C PHE A 30 -18.30 39.57 21.80
N SER A 31 -18.45 39.34 23.11
CA SER A 31 -17.33 38.84 23.90
C SER A 31 -16.86 37.43 23.47
N LYS A 32 -17.81 36.53 23.24
CA LYS A 32 -17.49 35.16 22.81
C LYS A 32 -16.89 35.08 21.39
N THR A 33 -17.32 35.95 20.51
CA THR A 33 -16.82 36.01 19.13
C THR A 33 -15.40 36.58 19.09
N THR A 34 -15.13 37.59 19.92
CA THR A 34 -13.80 38.21 20.04
C THR A 34 -12.79 37.21 20.65
N ASP A 35 -13.21 36.44 21.65
CA ASP A 35 -12.38 35.41 22.27
C ASP A 35 -12.06 34.28 21.28
N TYR A 36 -13.04 33.87 20.47
CA TYR A 36 -12.83 32.90 19.39
C TYR A 36 -11.89 33.40 18.30
N ILE A 37 -12.07 34.65 17.86
CA ILE A 37 -11.22 35.32 16.87
C ILE A 37 -9.79 35.50 17.42
N ASN A 38 -9.64 35.94 18.64
CA ASN A 38 -8.33 36.10 19.29
C ASN A 38 -7.65 34.72 19.50
N SER A 39 -8.37 33.72 19.90
CA SER A 39 -7.87 32.35 20.01
C SER A 39 -7.47 31.79 18.65
N PHE A 40 -8.25 32.03 17.61
CA PHE A 40 -7.94 31.61 16.24
C PHE A 40 -6.66 32.32 15.73
N PHE A 41 -6.57 33.65 15.89
CA PHE A 41 -5.38 34.40 15.48
C PHE A 41 -4.15 34.06 16.31
N SER A 42 -4.26 33.88 17.62
CA SER A 42 -3.14 33.45 18.45
C SER A 42 -2.62 32.06 18.05
N THR A 43 -3.52 31.16 17.76
CA THR A 43 -3.16 29.79 17.29
C THR A 43 -2.53 29.83 15.91
N LEU A 44 -3.04 30.66 14.99
CA LEU A 44 -2.41 30.87 13.69
C LEU A 44 -1.03 31.52 13.84
N TRP A 45 -0.93 32.56 14.68
CA TRP A 45 0.32 33.24 14.95
C TRP A 45 1.37 32.27 15.52
N GLU A 46 1.04 31.51 16.55
CA GLU A 46 1.97 30.56 17.15
C GLU A 46 2.42 29.46 16.18
N LYS A 47 1.53 28.99 15.30
CA LYS A 47 1.84 27.87 14.39
C LYS A 47 2.59 28.29 13.11
N TYR A 48 2.24 29.40 12.53
CA TYR A 48 2.73 29.74 11.17
C TYR A 48 3.69 30.92 11.14
N PHE A 49 3.48 31.95 11.93
CA PHE A 49 4.35 33.11 11.94
C PHE A 49 5.73 32.85 12.53
N ARG A 50 5.85 31.84 13.41
CA ARG A 50 7.15 31.47 13.96
C ARG A 50 8.08 30.92 12.88
N MET A 51 7.58 30.15 11.94
CA MET A 51 8.36 29.66 10.81
C MET A 51 8.78 30.77 9.89
N GLU A 52 7.87 31.72 9.58
CA GLU A 52 8.15 32.88 8.77
C GLU A 52 9.17 33.81 9.45
N GLU A 53 9.04 34.05 10.76
CA GLU A 53 9.98 34.82 11.56
C GLU A 53 11.38 34.17 11.55
N ILE A 54 11.47 32.86 11.75
CA ILE A 54 12.75 32.15 11.68
C ILE A 54 13.35 32.23 10.28
N SER A 55 12.57 32.02 9.23
CA SER A 55 13.03 32.13 7.84
C SER A 55 13.59 33.56 7.58
N HIS A 56 12.87 34.56 8.01
CA HIS A 56 13.31 35.97 7.83
C HIS A 56 14.60 36.31 8.60
N ILE A 57 14.75 35.77 9.84
CA ILE A 57 15.98 35.96 10.62
C ILE A 57 17.15 35.26 9.91
N LEU A 58 16.95 34.01 9.46
CA LEU A 58 17.98 33.28 8.74
C LEU A 58 18.36 33.96 7.43
N GLU A 59 17.40 34.43 6.64
CA GLU A 59 17.65 35.15 5.39
C GLU A 59 18.42 36.44 5.60
N LYS A 60 18.27 37.07 6.77
CA LYS A 60 18.87 38.38 7.07
C LYS A 60 20.19 38.26 7.81
N GLU A 61 20.37 37.28 8.67
CA GLU A 61 21.44 37.25 9.67
C GLU A 61 22.31 36.00 9.60
N TYR A 62 21.92 34.97 8.82
CA TYR A 62 22.73 33.80 8.67
C TYR A 62 24.00 34.09 7.86
N TYR A 63 25.14 33.62 8.36
CA TYR A 63 26.47 33.99 7.85
C TYR A 63 26.71 33.53 6.40
N ASP A 64 26.10 32.44 5.95
CA ASP A 64 26.34 31.84 4.64
C ASP A 64 25.11 32.04 3.73
N ASP A 65 25.12 33.18 3.01
CA ASP A 65 24.05 33.52 2.07
C ASP A 65 23.93 32.54 0.89
N ASP A 66 25.05 31.97 0.43
CA ASP A 66 25.06 30.99 -0.67
C ASP A 66 24.38 29.70 -0.26
N PHE A 67 24.61 29.27 0.97
CA PHE A 67 23.95 28.08 1.53
C PHE A 67 22.42 28.23 1.61
N LEU A 68 21.94 29.38 2.06
CA LEU A 68 20.50 29.68 2.18
C LEU A 68 19.81 29.81 0.82
N SER A 69 20.46 30.40 -0.18
CA SER A 69 19.88 30.64 -1.49
C SER A 69 19.56 29.32 -2.23
N TRP A 70 20.35 28.29 -2.00
CA TRP A 70 20.20 26.97 -2.61
C TRP A 70 19.26 26.05 -1.83
N LYS A 71 19.18 26.21 -0.50
CA LYS A 71 18.49 25.26 0.38
C LYS A 71 17.15 25.74 0.91
N ASN A 72 16.72 26.94 0.61
CA ASN A 72 15.50 27.51 1.19
C ASN A 72 14.24 26.67 0.87
N VAL A 73 14.14 26.16 -0.36
CA VAL A 73 13.02 25.28 -0.79
C VAL A 73 13.13 23.92 -0.11
N GLU A 74 14.33 23.35 -0.07
CA GLU A 74 14.59 22.04 0.56
C GLU A 74 14.33 22.10 2.07
N MET A 75 14.73 23.17 2.74
CA MET A 75 14.47 23.38 4.17
C MET A 75 12.97 23.44 4.46
N LEU A 76 12.20 24.15 3.62
CA LEU A 76 10.75 24.24 3.77
C LEU A 76 10.09 22.87 3.56
N GLN A 77 10.47 22.15 2.54
CA GLN A 77 9.97 20.80 2.26
C GLN A 77 10.27 19.83 3.41
N ASN A 78 11.48 19.88 3.97
CA ASN A 78 11.88 19.08 5.12
C ASN A 78 11.08 19.43 6.38
N ALA A 79 10.79 20.72 6.60
CA ALA A 79 9.96 21.17 7.70
C ALA A 79 8.51 20.67 7.56
N VAL A 80 7.93 20.75 6.35
CA VAL A 80 6.59 20.21 6.07
C VAL A 80 6.57 18.69 6.25
N LYS A 81 7.59 17.99 5.76
CA LYS A 81 7.73 16.56 5.94
C LYS A 81 7.80 16.18 7.43
N ALA A 82 8.66 16.84 8.20
CA ALA A 82 8.77 16.63 9.64
C ALA A 82 7.43 16.89 10.37
N TYR A 83 6.70 17.93 9.96
CA TYR A 83 5.37 18.21 10.52
C TYR A 83 4.36 17.08 10.27
N VAL A 84 4.38 16.49 9.08
CA VAL A 84 3.50 15.37 8.73
C VAL A 84 3.95 14.09 9.46
N ASP A 85 5.24 13.82 9.49
CA ASP A 85 5.83 12.63 10.14
C ASP A 85 5.53 12.61 11.65
N TRP A 86 5.35 13.78 12.27
CA TRP A 86 4.97 13.91 13.68
C TRP A 86 3.57 13.38 14.02
N LEU A 87 2.75 13.06 13.01
CA LEU A 87 1.45 12.40 13.23
C LEU A 87 1.60 10.95 13.69
N TRP A 88 2.78 10.35 13.57
CA TRP A 88 3.06 8.94 13.89
C TRP A 88 2.14 7.96 13.14
N ASP A 89 1.62 8.40 12.00
CA ASP A 89 0.88 7.54 11.07
C ASP A 89 1.81 7.10 9.93
N PRO A 90 2.22 5.83 9.89
CA PRO A 90 3.18 5.35 8.87
C PRO A 90 2.62 5.41 7.45
N TYR A 91 1.32 5.64 7.30
CA TYR A 91 0.64 5.70 6.01
C TYR A 91 0.42 7.14 5.52
N THR A 92 0.59 8.13 6.39
CA THR A 92 0.49 9.56 6.06
C THR A 92 1.87 10.12 5.80
N SER A 93 2.07 10.72 4.62
CA SER A 93 3.37 11.27 4.21
C SER A 93 3.20 12.46 3.27
N TYR A 94 4.10 13.43 3.40
CA TYR A 94 4.28 14.45 2.38
C TYR A 94 5.20 13.91 1.30
N LEU A 95 4.76 13.99 0.06
CA LEU A 95 5.46 13.51 -1.13
C LEU A 95 6.04 14.72 -1.86
N ASP A 96 7.35 14.73 -2.07
CA ASP A 96 7.99 15.67 -2.96
C ASP A 96 7.65 15.38 -4.44
N GLN A 97 8.14 16.20 -5.36
CA GLN A 97 7.82 16.08 -6.78
C GLN A 97 8.24 14.72 -7.36
N GLU A 98 9.40 14.19 -6.93
CA GLU A 98 9.91 12.91 -7.41
C GLU A 98 9.05 11.77 -6.88
N GLN A 99 8.77 11.75 -5.58
CA GLN A 99 7.93 10.76 -4.91
C GLN A 99 6.49 10.78 -5.44
N TYR A 100 5.95 11.97 -5.70
CA TYR A 100 4.60 12.12 -6.22
C TYR A 100 4.51 11.65 -7.69
N SER A 101 5.46 12.04 -8.53
CA SER A 101 5.52 11.57 -9.93
C SER A 101 5.66 10.06 -9.99
N TRP A 102 6.46 9.48 -9.11
CA TRP A 102 6.60 8.04 -9.01
C TRP A 102 5.26 7.37 -8.63
N LEU A 103 4.58 7.87 -7.60
CA LEU A 103 3.30 7.33 -7.16
C LEU A 103 2.23 7.45 -8.26
N GLN A 104 2.19 8.57 -8.99
CA GLN A 104 1.29 8.76 -10.13
C GLN A 104 1.57 7.72 -11.23
N ASN A 105 2.82 7.55 -11.59
CA ASN A 105 3.22 6.54 -12.56
C ASN A 105 2.83 5.12 -12.10
N GLU A 106 2.99 4.81 -10.81
CA GLU A 106 2.61 3.50 -10.28
C GLU A 106 1.08 3.28 -10.27
N LEU A 107 0.29 4.35 -10.11
CA LEU A 107 -1.18 4.29 -10.18
C LEU A 107 -1.72 4.25 -11.62
N GLU A 108 -1.03 4.87 -12.58
CA GLU A 108 -1.45 4.93 -13.98
C GLU A 108 -1.01 3.71 -14.80
N TRP A 109 0.04 3.00 -14.37
CA TRP A 109 0.60 1.86 -15.12
C TRP A 109 0.07 0.54 -14.57
N ASP A 110 -1.11 0.17 -15.02
CA ASP A 110 -1.89 -0.99 -14.56
C ASP A 110 -1.24 -2.37 -14.81
N ASP A 111 -0.31 -2.50 -15.78
CA ASP A 111 0.13 -3.83 -16.24
C ASP A 111 1.65 -4.02 -16.37
N PHE A 112 2.47 -2.98 -16.22
CA PHE A 112 3.91 -3.09 -16.49
C PHE A 112 4.76 -2.49 -15.38
N ILE A 113 5.28 -3.30 -14.50
CA ILE A 113 6.28 -2.87 -13.51
C ILE A 113 7.68 -3.14 -14.07
N GLU A 114 8.43 -2.08 -14.41
CA GLU A 114 9.86 -2.22 -14.73
C GLU A 114 10.62 -2.53 -13.44
N TRP A 115 11.01 -3.78 -13.28
CA TRP A 115 11.59 -4.28 -12.04
C TRP A 115 12.49 -5.47 -12.32
N ILE A 116 13.19 -5.94 -11.27
CA ILE A 116 13.94 -7.20 -11.36
C ILE A 116 13.09 -8.42 -10.96
N GLY A 117 11.91 -8.22 -10.36
CA GLY A 117 11.03 -9.30 -9.90
C GLY A 117 11.46 -9.93 -8.59
N ALA A 118 11.88 -9.10 -7.64
CA ALA A 118 12.20 -9.50 -6.27
C ALA A 118 11.46 -8.63 -5.27
N VAL A 119 10.66 -9.21 -4.38
CA VAL A 119 10.05 -8.52 -3.24
C VAL A 119 11.12 -8.35 -2.17
N VAL A 120 11.28 -7.13 -1.67
CA VAL A 120 12.33 -6.82 -0.70
C VAL A 120 11.77 -6.13 0.54
N TRP A 121 12.40 -6.38 1.67
CA TRP A 121 12.03 -5.82 2.96
C TRP A 121 13.26 -5.39 3.74
N LYS A 122 13.14 -4.47 4.70
CA LYS A 122 14.25 -4.12 5.60
C LYS A 122 14.25 -5.04 6.80
N LYS A 123 15.32 -5.81 6.97
CA LYS A 123 15.51 -6.68 8.12
C LYS A 123 16.89 -6.44 8.72
N ASP A 124 16.90 -6.20 10.02
CA ASP A 124 18.07 -5.82 10.84
C ASP A 124 18.75 -4.58 10.27
N TYR A 125 19.26 -4.20 9.43
CA TYR A 125 19.84 -2.99 8.83
C TYR A 125 19.96 -3.09 7.31
N TYR A 126 19.73 -4.30 6.74
CA TYR A 126 19.88 -4.53 5.31
C TYR A 126 18.56 -4.77 4.62
N VAL A 127 18.54 -4.56 3.32
CA VAL A 127 17.43 -4.94 2.46
C VAL A 127 17.55 -6.44 2.17
N GLN A 128 16.53 -7.21 2.50
CA GLN A 128 16.48 -8.66 2.30
C GLN A 128 15.45 -9.02 1.24
N ILE A 129 15.77 -9.98 0.39
CA ILE A 129 14.81 -10.54 -0.58
C ILE A 129 13.90 -11.50 0.18
N GLU A 130 12.62 -11.25 0.13
CA GLU A 130 11.59 -12.14 0.70
C GLU A 130 11.09 -13.12 -0.34
N GLU A 131 10.84 -12.66 -1.56
CA GLU A 131 10.31 -13.47 -2.64
C GLU A 131 10.92 -13.10 -3.98
N ILE A 132 10.90 -14.06 -4.89
CA ILE A 132 11.33 -13.87 -6.28
C ILE A 132 10.25 -14.41 -7.22
N VAL A 133 9.82 -13.54 -8.12
CA VAL A 133 8.86 -13.89 -9.17
C VAL A 133 9.51 -14.88 -10.15
N LYS A 134 8.92 -16.06 -10.27
CA LYS A 134 9.41 -17.09 -11.18
C LYS A 134 9.48 -16.60 -12.62
N GLY A 135 10.63 -16.79 -13.26
CA GLY A 135 10.89 -16.33 -14.63
C GLY A 135 11.32 -14.88 -14.77
N SER A 136 11.34 -14.12 -13.66
CA SER A 136 11.81 -12.74 -13.62
C SER A 136 13.32 -12.62 -13.87
N PRO A 137 13.84 -11.40 -14.11
CA PRO A 137 15.27 -11.14 -14.15
C PRO A 137 16.01 -11.60 -12.90
N ALA A 138 15.48 -11.35 -11.70
CA ALA A 138 16.07 -11.80 -10.44
C ALA A 138 16.14 -13.33 -10.37
N TYR A 139 15.06 -14.02 -10.79
CA TYR A 139 15.06 -15.48 -10.87
C TYR A 139 16.13 -16.01 -11.83
N LYS A 140 16.21 -15.43 -13.04
CA LYS A 140 17.20 -15.84 -14.06
C LYS A 140 18.63 -15.55 -13.64
N SER A 141 18.86 -14.53 -12.81
CA SER A 141 20.18 -14.18 -12.27
C SER A 141 20.59 -15.03 -11.06
N GLY A 142 19.72 -15.96 -10.60
CA GLY A 142 20.03 -16.86 -9.50
C GLY A 142 19.95 -16.24 -8.11
N LEU A 143 19.27 -15.10 -7.96
CA LEU A 143 18.89 -14.59 -6.66
C LEU A 143 17.92 -15.55 -5.97
N GLN A 144 17.93 -15.56 -4.64
CA GLN A 144 17.12 -16.46 -3.84
C GLN A 144 16.39 -15.71 -2.71
N PRO A 145 15.24 -16.20 -2.26
CA PRO A 145 14.64 -15.73 -1.01
C PRO A 145 15.66 -15.82 0.13
N LEU A 146 15.61 -14.86 1.04
CA LEU A 146 16.53 -14.64 2.17
C LEU A 146 17.92 -14.10 1.81
N ASP A 147 18.26 -13.89 0.54
CA ASP A 147 19.45 -13.13 0.18
C ASP A 147 19.37 -11.72 0.76
N ARG A 148 20.43 -11.28 1.46
CA ARG A 148 20.55 -9.90 1.92
C ARG A 148 21.28 -9.09 0.87
N ILE A 149 20.66 -8.04 0.37
CA ILE A 149 21.32 -7.11 -0.55
C ILE A 149 22.18 -6.17 0.30
N VAL A 150 23.48 -6.33 0.21
CA VAL A 150 24.44 -5.52 0.96
C VAL A 150 24.74 -4.22 0.23
N MET A 151 24.90 -4.29 -1.10
CA MET A 151 25.15 -3.12 -1.94
C MET A 151 24.30 -3.17 -3.22
N ILE A 152 23.90 -1.99 -3.69
CA ILE A 152 23.27 -1.74 -4.98
C ILE A 152 24.19 -0.78 -5.72
N GLY A 153 24.96 -1.29 -6.70
CA GLY A 153 26.05 -0.53 -7.31
C GLY A 153 27.08 -0.10 -6.26
N THR A 154 27.20 1.21 -6.03
CA THR A 154 28.11 1.79 -5.03
C THR A 154 27.46 2.12 -3.69
N TRP A 155 26.16 1.86 -3.51
CA TRP A 155 25.37 2.25 -2.35
C TRP A 155 25.21 1.09 -1.37
N GLU A 156 25.58 1.27 -0.11
CA GLU A 156 25.28 0.31 0.96
C GLU A 156 23.81 0.39 1.37
N THR A 157 23.11 -0.75 1.42
CA THR A 157 21.67 -0.77 1.72
C THR A 157 21.34 -0.53 3.18
N LYS A 158 22.34 -0.63 4.09
CA LYS A 158 22.15 -0.31 5.52
C LYS A 158 21.73 1.14 5.75
N ASP A 159 22.22 2.06 4.89
CA ASP A 159 21.99 3.49 4.99
C ASP A 159 20.77 3.95 4.17
N LEU A 160 20.13 3.02 3.46
CA LEU A 160 18.96 3.28 2.61
C LEU A 160 17.67 2.83 3.30
N THR A 161 16.60 3.54 3.06
CA THR A 161 15.24 3.02 3.27
C THR A 161 14.94 1.94 2.23
N VAL A 162 13.89 1.12 2.46
CA VAL A 162 13.44 0.16 1.44
C VAL A 162 13.09 0.85 0.14
N TRP A 163 12.42 2.00 0.23
CA TRP A 163 12.04 2.80 -0.93
C TRP A 163 13.26 3.24 -1.74
N GLU A 164 14.27 3.83 -1.10
CA GLU A 164 15.51 4.27 -1.79
C GLU A 164 16.24 3.09 -2.42
N ALA A 165 16.29 1.94 -1.77
CA ALA A 165 16.87 0.74 -2.32
C ALA A 165 16.11 0.26 -3.57
N VAL A 166 14.77 0.24 -3.50
CA VAL A 166 13.91 -0.12 -4.63
C VAL A 166 14.13 0.82 -5.81
N GLN A 167 14.22 2.14 -5.58
CA GLN A 167 14.52 3.12 -6.64
C GLN A 167 15.85 2.85 -7.34
N LYS A 168 16.87 2.45 -6.59
CA LYS A 168 18.20 2.12 -7.17
C LYS A 168 18.19 0.78 -7.90
N ILE A 169 17.33 -0.14 -7.53
CA ILE A 169 17.16 -1.44 -8.19
C ILE A 169 16.35 -1.29 -9.48
N ARG A 170 15.31 -0.44 -9.47
CA ARG A 170 14.47 -0.13 -10.64
C ARG A 170 15.24 0.72 -11.66
N TRP A 171 14.73 0.85 -12.87
CA TRP A 171 15.07 1.79 -13.94
C TRP A 171 16.52 1.93 -14.43
N PRO A 172 16.67 2.13 -15.72
CA PRO A 172 15.72 1.88 -16.82
C PRO A 172 15.83 0.44 -17.36
N LYS A 173 14.75 -0.04 -18.03
CA LYS A 173 14.74 -1.33 -18.75
C LYS A 173 15.99 -1.53 -19.61
N GLY A 174 16.49 -2.77 -19.64
CA GLY A 174 17.65 -3.18 -20.42
C GLY A 174 18.98 -2.79 -19.80
N THR A 175 18.99 -2.02 -18.70
CA THR A 175 20.21 -1.73 -17.96
C THR A 175 20.51 -2.83 -16.94
N ILE A 176 21.75 -2.88 -16.49
CA ILE A 176 22.20 -3.85 -15.48
C ILE A 176 22.27 -3.16 -14.13
N VAL A 177 21.70 -3.79 -13.09
CA VAL A 177 22.00 -3.46 -11.70
C VAL A 177 22.96 -4.47 -11.14
N ASN A 178 24.06 -3.98 -10.57
CA ASN A 178 25.04 -4.82 -9.87
C ASN A 178 24.65 -4.90 -8.39
N LEU A 179 24.44 -6.09 -7.88
CA LEU A 179 24.09 -6.34 -6.50
C LEU A 179 25.22 -7.11 -5.82
N LEU A 180 25.62 -6.68 -4.62
CA LEU A 180 26.38 -7.51 -3.70
C LEU A 180 25.40 -8.10 -2.70
N ILE A 181 25.26 -9.40 -2.68
CA ILE A 181 24.38 -10.12 -1.75
C ILE A 181 25.18 -10.91 -0.72
N GLU A 182 24.63 -11.02 0.49
CA GLU A 182 25.03 -11.97 1.51
C GLU A 182 24.02 -13.11 1.50
N ARG A 183 24.47 -14.31 1.18
CA ARG A 183 23.69 -15.55 1.24
C ARG A 183 24.20 -16.41 2.38
N VAL A 184 23.28 -16.96 3.17
CA VAL A 184 23.63 -17.89 4.24
C VAL A 184 23.32 -19.31 3.78
N ASP A 185 24.34 -20.16 3.78
CA ASP A 185 24.18 -21.58 3.42
C ASP A 185 23.54 -22.42 4.54
N LYS A 186 23.26 -23.68 4.26
CA LYS A 186 22.71 -24.65 5.23
C LYS A 186 23.59 -24.90 6.46
N LYS A 187 24.85 -24.53 6.41
CA LYS A 187 25.83 -24.66 7.50
C LYS A 187 26.01 -23.36 8.26
N TRP A 188 25.12 -22.38 8.01
CA TRP A 188 25.19 -21.03 8.58
C TRP A 188 26.45 -20.25 8.17
N GLN A 189 27.11 -20.64 7.07
CA GLN A 189 28.25 -19.91 6.53
C GLN A 189 27.72 -18.81 5.59
N LYS A 190 28.34 -17.62 5.73
CA LYS A 190 28.02 -16.47 4.90
C LYS A 190 28.88 -16.49 3.64
N GLU A 191 28.24 -16.35 2.51
CA GLU A 191 28.87 -16.17 1.22
C GLU A 191 28.46 -14.82 0.64
N TYR A 192 29.42 -14.10 0.06
CA TYR A 192 29.17 -12.83 -0.62
C TYR A 192 29.27 -13.04 -2.13
N LEU A 193 28.20 -12.74 -2.84
CA LEU A 193 28.08 -12.95 -4.26
C LEU A 193 27.80 -11.62 -4.97
N TYR A 194 28.53 -11.37 -6.06
CA TYR A 194 28.17 -10.31 -7.00
C TYR A 194 27.21 -10.87 -8.03
N VAL A 195 26.04 -10.25 -8.14
CA VAL A 195 24.98 -10.67 -9.05
C VAL A 195 24.58 -9.51 -9.94
N ASP A 196 24.73 -9.69 -11.24
CA ASP A 196 24.29 -8.75 -12.26
C ASP A 196 22.88 -9.11 -12.69
N VAL A 197 21.95 -8.18 -12.51
CA VAL A 197 20.56 -8.38 -12.90
C VAL A 197 20.20 -7.39 -14.02
N THR A 198 19.84 -7.90 -15.19
CA THR A 198 19.34 -7.05 -16.28
C THR A 198 17.88 -6.70 -15.98
N ARG A 199 17.58 -5.41 -15.86
CA ARG A 199 16.23 -4.91 -15.64
C ARG A 199 15.35 -5.16 -16.84
N ASP A 200 14.13 -5.64 -16.63
CA ASP A 200 13.17 -5.87 -17.71
C ASP A 200 11.76 -5.47 -17.26
N VAL A 201 10.86 -5.35 -18.21
CA VAL A 201 9.42 -5.25 -17.94
C VAL A 201 8.94 -6.64 -17.59
N ILE A 202 8.33 -6.76 -16.43
CA ILE A 202 7.74 -8.03 -16.01
C ILE A 202 6.24 -7.85 -16.18
N ASP A 203 5.71 -8.48 -17.22
CA ASP A 203 4.26 -8.64 -17.38
C ASP A 203 3.80 -9.74 -16.41
N ILE A 204 3.28 -9.33 -15.28
CA ILE A 204 2.70 -10.23 -14.28
C ILE A 204 1.20 -9.99 -14.30
N PRO A 205 0.43 -10.85 -14.98
CA PRO A 205 -1.02 -10.71 -14.92
C PRO A 205 -1.47 -10.82 -13.45
N SER A 206 -2.28 -9.86 -13.02
CA SER A 206 -2.79 -9.81 -11.63
C SER A 206 -3.64 -11.04 -11.26
N VAL A 207 -4.03 -11.83 -12.24
CA VAL A 207 -4.76 -13.08 -12.04
C VAL A 207 -4.09 -14.20 -12.83
N LYS A 208 -3.78 -15.30 -12.13
CA LYS A 208 -3.34 -16.56 -12.73
C LYS A 208 -4.21 -17.68 -12.21
N SER A 209 -4.58 -18.64 -13.06
CA SER A 209 -5.41 -19.75 -12.61
C SER A 209 -4.99 -21.07 -13.23
N LYS A 210 -5.34 -22.16 -12.54
CA LYS A 210 -5.15 -23.53 -12.98
C LYS A 210 -6.16 -24.45 -12.31
N VAL A 211 -6.47 -25.57 -12.96
CA VAL A 211 -7.23 -26.64 -12.32
C VAL A 211 -6.24 -27.59 -11.65
N LEU A 212 -6.48 -27.87 -10.38
CA LEU A 212 -5.80 -28.91 -9.61
C LEU A 212 -6.71 -30.12 -9.51
N GLU A 213 -6.14 -31.30 -9.47
CA GLU A 213 -6.88 -32.54 -9.22
C GLU A 213 -6.27 -33.25 -8.03
N ASN A 214 -7.10 -33.57 -7.06
CA ASN A 214 -6.69 -34.31 -5.87
C ASN A 214 -7.76 -35.34 -5.54
N ASN A 215 -7.38 -36.62 -5.53
CA ASN A 215 -8.28 -37.76 -5.31
C ASN A 215 -9.53 -37.77 -6.23
N GLY A 216 -9.37 -37.38 -7.49
CA GLY A 216 -10.47 -37.31 -8.48
C GLY A 216 -11.38 -36.07 -8.30
N ILE A 217 -11.09 -35.20 -7.37
CA ILE A 217 -11.82 -33.94 -7.15
C ILE A 217 -11.05 -32.82 -7.86
N LYS A 218 -11.71 -32.16 -8.81
CA LYS A 218 -11.18 -30.97 -9.47
C LYS A 218 -11.41 -29.74 -8.63
N ILE A 219 -10.35 -28.96 -8.39
CA ILE A 219 -10.31 -27.74 -7.61
C ILE A 219 -9.79 -26.62 -8.51
N TRP A 220 -10.44 -25.48 -8.50
CA TRP A 220 -9.91 -24.28 -9.14
C TRP A 220 -8.96 -23.57 -8.18
N TYR A 221 -7.72 -23.41 -8.57
CA TYR A 221 -6.76 -22.55 -7.91
C TYR A 221 -6.61 -21.25 -8.71
N ILE A 222 -6.78 -20.13 -8.05
CA ILE A 222 -6.63 -18.81 -8.63
C ILE A 222 -5.78 -17.92 -7.72
N GLU A 223 -4.68 -17.42 -8.27
CA GLU A 223 -3.78 -16.48 -7.65
C GLU A 223 -4.19 -15.05 -8.05
N VAL A 224 -4.35 -14.18 -7.08
CA VAL A 224 -4.63 -12.75 -7.26
C VAL A 224 -3.47 -11.98 -6.64
N SER A 225 -2.52 -11.54 -7.47
CA SER A 225 -1.29 -10.88 -7.01
C SER A 225 -1.49 -9.39 -6.68
N SER A 226 -2.55 -8.76 -7.20
CA SER A 226 -2.89 -7.36 -6.92
C SER A 226 -4.35 -7.08 -7.27
N PHE A 227 -4.91 -5.98 -6.72
CA PHE A 227 -6.29 -5.55 -6.98
C PHE A 227 -6.29 -4.24 -7.80
N TRP A 228 -6.12 -4.37 -9.14
CA TRP A 228 -6.19 -3.28 -10.10
C TRP A 228 -7.48 -3.29 -10.91
N ASP A 229 -7.69 -2.29 -11.73
CA ASP A 229 -8.88 -2.19 -12.59
C ASP A 229 -9.02 -3.38 -13.54
N GLN A 230 -7.91 -3.92 -14.04
CA GLN A 230 -7.91 -5.08 -14.95
C GLN A 230 -8.14 -6.42 -14.22
N THR A 231 -7.87 -6.49 -12.91
CA THR A 231 -7.96 -7.72 -12.12
C THR A 231 -9.34 -8.35 -12.23
N ASN A 232 -10.38 -7.55 -12.14
CA ASN A 232 -11.75 -8.06 -12.25
C ASN A 232 -12.07 -8.65 -13.63
N LYS A 233 -11.57 -8.03 -14.71
CA LYS A 233 -11.74 -8.56 -16.07
C LYS A 233 -10.99 -9.88 -16.23
N LEU A 234 -9.75 -9.97 -15.78
CA LEU A 234 -8.95 -11.19 -15.82
C LEU A 234 -9.59 -12.31 -15.00
N PHE A 235 -10.14 -11.97 -13.83
CA PHE A 235 -10.84 -12.92 -12.97
C PHE A 235 -12.12 -13.46 -13.66
N THR A 236 -12.93 -12.58 -14.26
CA THR A 236 -14.13 -12.96 -15.02
C THR A 236 -13.77 -13.86 -16.21
N HIS A 237 -12.68 -13.59 -16.92
CA HIS A 237 -12.19 -14.47 -17.98
C HIS A 237 -11.81 -15.85 -17.43
N ALA A 238 -11.06 -15.89 -16.32
CA ALA A 238 -10.66 -17.13 -15.68
C ALA A 238 -11.88 -17.97 -15.22
N ILE A 239 -12.94 -17.33 -14.73
CA ILE A 239 -14.23 -18.05 -14.44
C ILE A 239 -14.78 -18.68 -15.71
N SER A 240 -14.83 -17.94 -16.81
CA SER A 240 -15.36 -18.46 -18.09
C SER A 240 -14.61 -19.70 -18.56
N ASP A 241 -13.30 -19.71 -18.39
CA ASP A 241 -12.44 -20.83 -18.79
C ASP A 241 -12.71 -22.09 -17.97
N ILE A 242 -13.05 -21.97 -16.69
CA ILE A 242 -13.21 -23.12 -15.78
C ILE A 242 -14.64 -23.66 -15.68
N ILE A 243 -15.65 -22.93 -16.17
CA ILE A 243 -17.06 -23.38 -16.09
C ILE A 243 -17.23 -24.79 -16.68
N SER A 244 -16.51 -25.10 -17.76
CA SER A 244 -16.56 -26.42 -18.41
C SER A 244 -15.85 -27.52 -17.62
N GLU A 245 -14.96 -27.17 -16.69
CA GLU A 245 -14.09 -28.11 -15.98
C GLU A 245 -14.77 -28.83 -14.82
N LYS A 246 -15.98 -28.44 -14.45
CA LYS A 246 -16.78 -29.04 -13.37
C LYS A 246 -16.03 -29.11 -12.03
N VAL A 247 -15.33 -28.05 -11.69
CA VAL A 247 -14.65 -27.90 -10.40
C VAL A 247 -15.64 -27.97 -9.24
N LYS A 248 -15.22 -28.45 -8.10
CA LYS A 248 -16.05 -28.64 -6.91
C LYS A 248 -15.76 -27.65 -5.79
N GLY A 249 -14.71 -26.87 -5.92
CA GLY A 249 -14.31 -25.86 -4.96
C GLY A 249 -13.25 -24.95 -5.52
N VAL A 250 -12.98 -23.86 -4.81
CA VAL A 250 -12.06 -22.79 -5.20
C VAL A 250 -11.05 -22.52 -4.10
N ILE A 251 -9.79 -22.39 -4.48
CA ILE A 251 -8.73 -21.80 -3.65
C ILE A 251 -8.38 -20.44 -4.25
N VAL A 252 -8.63 -19.37 -3.52
CA VAL A 252 -8.19 -18.02 -3.89
C VAL A 252 -6.93 -17.69 -3.11
N ASP A 253 -5.85 -17.46 -3.82
CA ASP A 253 -4.55 -17.15 -3.23
C ASP A 253 -4.28 -15.65 -3.32
N VAL A 254 -4.34 -14.97 -2.19
CA VAL A 254 -3.99 -13.55 -2.04
C VAL A 254 -2.74 -13.36 -1.20
N ARG A 255 -1.91 -14.39 -1.10
CA ARG A 255 -0.58 -14.28 -0.51
C ARG A 255 0.25 -13.29 -1.29
N TRP A 256 1.11 -12.53 -0.59
CA TRP A 256 2.00 -11.51 -1.18
C TRP A 256 1.28 -10.32 -1.83
N ASN A 257 -0.06 -10.27 -1.75
CA ASN A 257 -0.86 -9.17 -2.27
C ASN A 257 -1.05 -8.10 -1.20
N TRP A 258 -0.15 -7.15 -1.16
CA TRP A 258 -0.06 -6.15 -0.09
C TRP A 258 -0.79 -4.83 -0.37
N TRP A 259 -1.42 -4.69 -1.56
CA TRP A 259 -2.17 -3.49 -1.89
C TRP A 259 -3.11 -3.66 -3.10
N GLY A 260 -3.88 -2.60 -3.38
CA GLY A 260 -4.75 -2.51 -4.52
C GLY A 260 -5.96 -1.62 -4.26
N LEU A 261 -6.80 -1.48 -5.27
CA LEU A 261 -8.01 -0.67 -5.19
C LEU A 261 -9.09 -1.37 -4.36
N LEU A 262 -9.68 -0.64 -3.43
CA LEU A 262 -10.86 -1.09 -2.69
C LEU A 262 -11.98 -1.57 -3.63
N THR A 263 -12.23 -0.78 -4.67
CA THR A 263 -13.26 -1.08 -5.67
C THR A 263 -13.03 -2.39 -6.39
N SER A 264 -11.77 -2.72 -6.70
CA SER A 264 -11.41 -3.98 -7.34
C SER A 264 -11.64 -5.19 -6.42
N ALA A 265 -11.27 -5.10 -5.15
CA ALA A 265 -11.56 -6.16 -4.17
C ALA A 265 -13.07 -6.37 -3.97
N VAL A 266 -13.85 -5.29 -3.91
CA VAL A 266 -15.31 -5.35 -3.83
C VAL A 266 -15.90 -6.03 -5.07
N GLN A 267 -15.45 -5.65 -6.27
CA GLN A 267 -15.92 -6.23 -7.52
C GLN A 267 -15.58 -7.73 -7.62
N LEU A 268 -14.38 -8.13 -7.17
CA LEU A 268 -14.01 -9.53 -7.14
C LEU A 268 -14.90 -10.33 -6.17
N ALA A 269 -15.25 -9.74 -5.02
CA ALA A 269 -16.13 -10.38 -4.05
C ALA A 269 -17.57 -10.57 -4.57
N TRP A 270 -18.02 -9.81 -5.57
CA TRP A 270 -19.34 -10.00 -6.18
C TRP A 270 -19.54 -11.40 -6.79
N HIS A 271 -18.48 -12.05 -7.25
CA HIS A 271 -18.55 -13.40 -7.81
C HIS A 271 -18.89 -14.45 -6.76
N PHE A 272 -18.69 -14.14 -5.47
CA PHE A 272 -18.85 -15.08 -4.36
C PHE A 272 -20.03 -14.75 -3.45
N ILE A 273 -20.36 -13.47 -3.30
CA ILE A 273 -21.28 -12.98 -2.27
C ILE A 273 -22.62 -12.60 -2.93
N PRO A 274 -23.76 -13.07 -2.40
CA PRO A 274 -25.07 -12.75 -2.94
C PRO A 274 -25.32 -11.25 -3.09
N GLU A 275 -26.15 -10.89 -4.07
CA GLU A 275 -26.51 -9.50 -4.35
C GLU A 275 -27.13 -8.83 -3.11
N TRP A 276 -26.78 -7.55 -2.90
CA TRP A 276 -27.21 -6.70 -1.79
C TRP A 276 -26.58 -7.02 -0.43
N GLU A 277 -25.79 -8.06 -0.31
CA GLU A 277 -25.02 -8.31 0.90
C GLU A 277 -23.86 -7.31 1.05
N LEU A 278 -23.60 -6.91 2.30
CA LEU A 278 -22.52 -5.99 2.63
C LEU A 278 -21.16 -6.70 2.46
N ILE A 279 -20.25 -6.08 1.72
CA ILE A 279 -18.86 -6.54 1.55
C ILE A 279 -17.92 -5.79 2.49
N VAL A 280 -18.05 -4.46 2.52
CA VAL A 280 -17.23 -3.61 3.39
C VAL A 280 -17.94 -2.30 3.67
N LYS A 281 -17.77 -1.79 4.87
CA LYS A 281 -18.21 -0.45 5.27
C LYS A 281 -16.99 0.45 5.47
N THR A 282 -17.07 1.68 4.98
CA THR A 282 -16.03 2.70 5.21
C THR A 282 -16.60 3.84 6.05
N LYS A 283 -15.85 4.27 7.07
CA LYS A 283 -16.21 5.41 7.91
C LYS A 283 -15.25 6.55 7.71
N TYR A 284 -15.80 7.72 7.45
CA TYR A 284 -15.08 8.97 7.23
C TYR A 284 -15.19 9.89 8.45
N LYS A 285 -14.22 10.78 8.60
CA LYS A 285 -14.28 11.83 9.61
C LYS A 285 -15.21 12.98 9.21
N THR A 286 -15.23 13.34 7.93
CA THR A 286 -15.89 14.55 7.42
C THR A 286 -16.91 14.29 6.32
N PHE A 287 -16.95 13.09 5.77
CA PHE A 287 -17.90 12.69 4.71
C PHE A 287 -18.89 11.67 5.25
N GLN A 288 -19.91 11.36 4.45
CA GLN A 288 -20.86 10.34 4.77
C GLN A 288 -20.22 8.95 4.69
N ASP A 289 -20.51 8.09 5.65
CA ASP A 289 -20.14 6.69 5.63
C ASP A 289 -20.64 6.02 4.35
N SER A 290 -19.89 5.05 3.82
CA SER A 290 -20.25 4.33 2.61
C SER A 290 -20.28 2.84 2.87
N ASP A 291 -21.35 2.20 2.42
CA ASP A 291 -21.54 0.76 2.42
C ASP A 291 -21.33 0.25 0.99
N TYR A 292 -20.38 -0.67 0.83
CA TYR A 292 -20.12 -1.33 -0.44
C TYR A 292 -20.82 -2.68 -0.45
N LEU A 293 -21.86 -2.78 -1.27
CA LEU A 293 -22.70 -3.95 -1.37
C LEU A 293 -22.29 -4.82 -2.55
N SER A 294 -22.53 -6.10 -2.46
CA SER A 294 -22.44 -7.02 -3.59
C SER A 294 -23.45 -6.63 -4.66
N LYS A 295 -23.02 -6.72 -5.91
CA LYS A 295 -23.83 -6.53 -7.11
C LYS A 295 -23.52 -7.70 -8.02
N TRP A 296 -24.42 -8.17 -8.78
CA TRP A 296 -24.35 -9.06 -9.95
C TRP A 296 -23.18 -10.11 -9.92
N PHE A 297 -23.25 -11.11 -10.68
CA PHE A 297 -22.28 -12.16 -10.96
C PHE A 297 -22.41 -13.42 -10.11
N TRP A 298 -22.36 -13.50 -8.84
CA TRP A 298 -22.50 -14.66 -7.91
C TRP A 298 -22.27 -16.09 -8.51
N GLU A 299 -21.47 -16.23 -9.57
CA GLU A 299 -21.23 -17.51 -10.24
C GLU A 299 -20.59 -18.56 -9.31
N LEU A 300 -19.92 -18.08 -8.26
CA LEU A 300 -19.26 -18.88 -7.25
C LEU A 300 -19.97 -18.87 -5.90
N GLU A 301 -21.20 -18.34 -5.86
CA GLU A 301 -22.05 -18.45 -4.69
C GLU A 301 -22.23 -19.92 -4.32
N ASN A 302 -22.13 -20.27 -3.06
CA ASN A 302 -22.17 -21.63 -2.54
C ASN A 302 -21.03 -22.56 -3.00
N MET A 303 -20.06 -22.07 -3.74
CA MET A 303 -18.87 -22.87 -4.06
C MET A 303 -17.97 -22.96 -2.81
N PRO A 304 -17.66 -24.17 -2.30
CA PRO A 304 -16.70 -24.30 -1.20
C PRO A 304 -15.41 -23.56 -1.53
N THR A 305 -15.01 -22.64 -0.65
CA THR A 305 -13.91 -21.71 -0.90
C THR A 305 -12.93 -21.72 0.25
N VAL A 306 -11.65 -21.72 -0.09
CA VAL A 306 -10.52 -21.47 0.81
C VAL A 306 -9.79 -20.24 0.30
N VAL A 307 -9.42 -19.33 1.21
CA VAL A 307 -8.56 -18.19 0.90
C VAL A 307 -7.21 -18.39 1.58
N LEU A 308 -6.15 -18.37 0.78
CA LEU A 308 -4.78 -18.35 1.28
C LEU A 308 -4.36 -16.90 1.55
N ILE A 309 -3.97 -16.64 2.81
CA ILE A 309 -3.49 -15.33 3.27
C ILE A 309 -2.13 -15.48 3.96
N ASP A 310 -1.33 -14.42 3.97
CA ASP A 310 -0.05 -14.38 4.66
C ASP A 310 0.23 -13.01 5.32
N GLY A 311 1.40 -12.87 5.91
CA GLY A 311 1.84 -11.62 6.54
C GLY A 311 2.04 -10.45 5.58
N LEU A 312 1.92 -10.67 4.27
CA LEU A 312 1.95 -9.62 3.23
C LEU A 312 0.58 -9.42 2.57
N SER A 313 -0.42 -10.24 2.90
CA SER A 313 -1.80 -9.99 2.50
C SER A 313 -2.33 -8.78 3.26
N ALA A 314 -2.52 -7.64 2.58
CA ALA A 314 -2.87 -6.39 3.23
C ALA A 314 -3.98 -5.62 2.50
N SER A 315 -4.67 -4.71 3.22
CA SER A 315 -5.64 -3.77 2.63
C SER A 315 -6.76 -4.47 1.87
N SER A 316 -6.78 -4.36 0.53
CA SER A 316 -7.79 -4.98 -0.35
C SER A 316 -7.87 -6.50 -0.21
N SER A 317 -6.73 -7.17 0.02
CA SER A 317 -6.68 -8.61 0.32
C SER A 317 -7.38 -8.96 1.62
N GLU A 318 -7.23 -8.13 2.64
CA GLU A 318 -7.87 -8.30 3.94
C GLU A 318 -9.38 -8.07 3.86
N ILE A 319 -9.80 -7.04 3.11
CA ILE A 319 -11.21 -6.75 2.84
C ILE A 319 -11.86 -7.95 2.13
N PHE A 320 -11.24 -8.42 1.06
CA PHE A 320 -11.72 -9.57 0.29
C PHE A 320 -11.82 -10.84 1.15
N ALA A 321 -10.74 -11.17 1.88
CA ALA A 321 -10.68 -12.38 2.70
C ALA A 321 -11.75 -12.37 3.82
N LEU A 322 -11.92 -11.24 4.54
CA LEU A 322 -12.94 -11.12 5.57
C LEU A 322 -14.36 -11.15 5.02
N ALA A 323 -14.60 -10.51 3.88
CA ALA A 323 -15.91 -10.54 3.25
C ALA A 323 -16.32 -11.98 2.90
N LEU A 324 -15.41 -12.78 2.32
CA LEU A 324 -15.68 -14.18 2.00
C LEU A 324 -15.82 -15.02 3.27
N LYS A 325 -14.99 -14.82 4.28
CA LYS A 325 -15.10 -15.53 5.56
C LYS A 325 -16.46 -15.31 6.22
N GLU A 326 -16.91 -14.07 6.26
CA GLU A 326 -18.11 -13.68 7.00
C GLU A 326 -19.43 -13.91 6.23
N LYS A 327 -19.38 -13.85 4.89
CA LYS A 327 -20.58 -13.95 4.04
C LYS A 327 -20.71 -15.27 3.28
N GLN A 328 -19.61 -15.92 2.97
CA GLN A 328 -19.58 -17.16 2.22
C GLN A 328 -19.02 -18.35 3.04
N TRP A 329 -18.66 -18.13 4.30
CA TRP A 329 -18.06 -19.15 5.17
C TRP A 329 -16.74 -19.74 4.65
N ALA A 330 -16.05 -19.00 3.80
CA ALA A 330 -14.74 -19.39 3.31
C ALA A 330 -13.75 -19.60 4.46
N LYS A 331 -12.90 -20.60 4.34
CA LYS A 331 -11.84 -20.88 5.32
C LYS A 331 -10.60 -20.10 4.96
N LEU A 332 -10.06 -19.36 5.94
CA LEU A 332 -8.77 -18.71 5.81
C LEU A 332 -7.67 -19.65 6.28
N VAL A 333 -6.67 -19.82 5.44
CA VAL A 333 -5.57 -20.74 5.70
C VAL A 333 -4.24 -20.04 5.63
N TRP A 334 -3.35 -20.39 6.50
CA TRP A 334 -1.92 -20.20 6.64
C TRP A 334 -1.48 -19.24 7.76
N LYS A 335 -1.33 -17.94 7.53
CA LYS A 335 -0.73 -17.01 8.52
C LYS A 335 -1.55 -15.73 8.64
N GLN A 336 -1.46 -15.09 9.78
CA GLN A 336 -2.11 -13.80 10.01
C GLN A 336 -1.69 -12.75 8.95
N SER A 337 -2.62 -11.88 8.58
CA SER A 337 -2.42 -10.83 7.58
C SER A 337 -1.52 -9.68 8.07
N TYR A 338 -1.21 -8.73 7.18
CA TYR A 338 -0.32 -7.60 7.45
C TYR A 338 -0.89 -6.58 8.45
N TRP A 339 -2.23 -6.41 8.50
CA TRP A 339 -2.87 -5.44 9.37
C TRP A 339 -2.86 -3.99 8.82
N LYS A 340 -3.56 -3.74 7.73
CA LYS A 340 -3.75 -2.39 7.16
C LYS A 340 -5.23 -2.02 7.13
N TRP A 341 -5.69 -1.32 8.15
CA TRP A 341 -7.09 -0.94 8.37
C TRP A 341 -7.47 0.46 7.87
N THR A 342 -6.52 1.19 7.28
CA THR A 342 -6.70 2.56 6.84
C THR A 342 -6.64 2.68 5.33
N ILE A 343 -7.42 3.63 4.81
CA ILE A 343 -7.39 4.01 3.40
C ILE A 343 -6.84 5.42 3.31
N GLN A 344 -5.90 5.62 2.41
CA GLN A 344 -5.26 6.89 2.14
C GLN A 344 -5.89 7.54 0.92
N THR A 345 -5.82 8.87 0.88
CA THR A 345 -6.08 9.67 -0.31
C THR A 345 -4.90 10.59 -0.57
N LEU A 346 -4.87 11.14 -1.77
CA LEU A 346 -3.91 12.16 -2.16
C LEU A 346 -4.59 13.53 -2.19
N TYR A 347 -3.88 14.52 -1.71
CA TYR A 347 -4.20 15.93 -1.91
C TYR A 347 -3.04 16.56 -2.66
N ASP A 348 -3.28 16.90 -3.92
CA ASP A 348 -2.25 17.39 -4.81
C ASP A 348 -2.12 18.91 -4.70
N PHE A 349 -0.88 19.36 -4.51
CA PHE A 349 -0.55 20.77 -4.49
C PHE A 349 -0.18 21.24 -5.91
N ASN A 350 -0.28 22.57 -6.12
CA ASN A 350 -0.01 23.16 -7.45
C ASN A 350 1.48 23.13 -7.87
N ASP A 351 2.36 22.72 -6.99
CA ASP A 351 3.82 22.66 -7.19
C ASP A 351 4.33 21.22 -7.46
N TRP A 352 3.43 20.31 -7.84
CA TRP A 352 3.74 18.90 -8.09
C TRP A 352 4.22 18.14 -6.85
N THR A 353 3.87 18.59 -5.68
CA THR A 353 3.97 17.84 -4.43
C THR A 353 2.59 17.32 -4.01
N SER A 354 2.53 16.36 -3.11
CA SER A 354 1.26 15.82 -2.64
C SER A 354 1.30 15.44 -1.17
N LEU A 355 0.16 15.51 -0.52
CA LEU A 355 -0.05 14.94 0.81
C LEU A 355 -0.84 13.64 0.64
N LYS A 356 -0.18 12.51 0.89
CA LYS A 356 -0.86 11.23 1.08
C LYS A 356 -1.25 11.09 2.55
N TYR A 357 -2.53 10.95 2.84
CA TYR A 357 -2.99 10.93 4.23
C TYR A 357 -4.17 9.98 4.44
N THR A 358 -4.26 9.46 5.65
CA THR A 358 -5.33 8.56 6.08
C THR A 358 -6.63 9.34 6.25
N VAL A 359 -7.66 8.90 5.54
CA VAL A 359 -8.98 9.55 5.56
C VAL A 359 -10.08 8.66 6.10
N TRP A 360 -9.94 7.32 6.02
CA TRP A 360 -10.99 6.37 6.35
C TRP A 360 -10.48 5.19 7.14
N LYS A 361 -11.42 4.61 7.90
CA LYS A 361 -11.33 3.26 8.46
C LYS A 361 -12.33 2.39 7.75
N TRP A 362 -11.94 1.16 7.48
CA TRP A 362 -12.88 0.18 6.96
C TRP A 362 -13.25 -0.86 8.01
N PHE A 363 -14.41 -1.46 7.82
CA PHE A 363 -15.00 -2.47 8.69
C PHE A 363 -15.51 -3.63 7.86
N SER A 364 -15.35 -4.84 8.36
CA SER A 364 -15.90 -6.05 7.74
C SER A 364 -17.44 -6.01 7.69
N PRO A 365 -18.09 -6.91 6.95
CA PRO A 365 -19.55 -7.04 6.96
C PRO A 365 -20.16 -7.11 8.36
N ASN A 366 -19.51 -7.82 9.27
CA ASN A 366 -19.99 -7.94 10.67
C ASN A 366 -19.57 -6.77 11.56
N GLY A 367 -18.97 -5.72 11.00
CA GLY A 367 -18.56 -4.52 11.72
C GLY A 367 -17.25 -4.67 12.49
N VAL A 368 -16.47 -5.72 12.23
CA VAL A 368 -15.14 -5.90 12.80
C VAL A 368 -14.18 -4.91 12.15
N SER A 369 -13.49 -4.12 12.97
CA SER A 369 -12.36 -3.32 12.53
C SER A 369 -11.09 -4.07 12.89
N ILE A 370 -10.20 -4.27 11.92
CA ILE A 370 -8.88 -4.87 12.19
C ILE A 370 -7.89 -3.86 12.80
N ASP A 371 -8.40 -2.73 13.33
CA ASP A 371 -7.60 -1.75 14.07
C ASP A 371 -6.95 -2.43 15.28
N LYS A 372 -5.64 -2.68 15.20
CA LYS A 372 -4.83 -3.39 16.20
C LYS A 372 -5.12 -4.88 16.36
N GLU A 373 -5.86 -5.49 15.45
CA GLU A 373 -6.10 -6.92 15.42
C GLU A 373 -5.81 -7.46 14.01
N TRP A 374 -5.04 -8.53 13.91
CA TRP A 374 -4.77 -9.20 12.64
C TRP A 374 -5.95 -10.08 12.23
N ILE A 375 -6.08 -10.33 10.94
CA ILE A 375 -6.94 -11.41 10.49
C ILE A 375 -6.23 -12.72 10.83
N VAL A 376 -6.79 -13.44 11.79
CA VAL A 376 -6.28 -14.74 12.18
C VAL A 376 -6.87 -15.80 11.25
N PRO A 377 -6.05 -16.64 10.60
CA PRO A 377 -6.55 -17.74 9.78
C PRO A 377 -7.34 -18.75 10.63
N ASP A 378 -8.27 -19.44 10.00
CA ASP A 378 -8.99 -20.56 10.65
C ASP A 378 -8.06 -21.76 10.86
N ILE A 379 -7.05 -21.89 10.02
CA ILE A 379 -6.06 -22.95 10.06
C ILE A 379 -4.68 -22.34 9.83
N GLU A 380 -3.88 -22.39 10.88
CA GLU A 380 -2.50 -21.91 10.84
C GLU A 380 -1.58 -23.04 10.38
N GLU A 381 -0.73 -22.78 9.38
CA GLU A 381 0.28 -23.71 8.89
C GLU A 381 1.64 -23.02 8.88
N SER A 382 2.64 -23.62 9.49
CA SER A 382 4.02 -23.11 9.47
C SER A 382 4.74 -23.55 8.20
N VAL A 383 5.45 -22.61 7.55
CA VAL A 383 6.33 -22.97 6.43
C VAL A 383 7.65 -23.50 6.94
N ASP A 384 8.01 -24.68 6.52
CA ASP A 384 9.43 -25.05 6.45
C ASP A 384 10.05 -24.41 5.21
N ILE A 385 10.70 -23.26 5.40
CA ILE A 385 11.34 -22.49 4.32
C ILE A 385 12.34 -23.37 3.56
N THR A 386 12.98 -24.31 4.24
CA THR A 386 13.93 -25.25 3.63
C THR A 386 13.27 -26.11 2.57
N TRP A 387 12.05 -26.59 2.83
CA TRP A 387 11.28 -27.37 1.88
C TRP A 387 10.79 -26.58 0.66
N TYR A 388 10.40 -25.35 0.89
CA TYR A 388 9.97 -24.45 -0.19
C TYR A 388 11.12 -24.17 -1.17
N VAL A 389 12.30 -23.87 -0.65
CA VAL A 389 13.49 -23.57 -1.48
C VAL A 389 14.05 -24.82 -2.17
N GLU A 390 14.04 -25.98 -1.49
CA GLU A 390 14.68 -27.20 -2.01
C GLU A 390 13.81 -28.00 -2.99
N LYS A 391 12.51 -28.06 -2.74
CA LYS A 391 11.61 -28.96 -3.49
C LYS A 391 10.55 -28.25 -4.30
N TRP A 392 10.43 -26.94 -4.18
CA TRP A 392 9.34 -26.15 -4.78
C TRP A 392 7.95 -26.69 -4.38
N LEU A 393 7.85 -27.29 -3.20
CA LEU A 393 6.61 -27.80 -2.64
C LEU A 393 5.95 -26.71 -1.81
N ASP A 394 4.77 -26.29 -2.24
CA ASP A 394 3.93 -25.34 -1.54
C ASP A 394 3.06 -26.07 -0.50
N SER A 395 3.62 -26.29 0.69
CA SER A 395 2.92 -26.97 1.80
C SER A 395 1.61 -26.27 2.20
N GLN A 396 1.54 -24.96 2.00
CA GLN A 396 0.34 -24.19 2.31
C GLN A 396 -0.76 -24.47 1.28
N LEU A 397 -0.40 -24.53 0.00
CA LEU A 397 -1.34 -24.92 -1.05
C LEU A 397 -1.82 -26.35 -0.86
N GLU A 398 -0.95 -27.28 -0.45
CA GLU A 398 -1.34 -28.64 -0.10
C GLU A 398 -2.33 -28.63 1.07
N LYS A 399 -2.07 -27.84 2.10
CA LYS A 399 -2.96 -27.68 3.24
C LYS A 399 -4.31 -27.10 2.84
N ALA A 400 -4.31 -26.07 2.01
CA ALA A 400 -5.54 -25.47 1.48
C ALA A 400 -6.38 -26.49 0.70
N GLN A 401 -5.76 -27.36 -0.10
CA GLN A 401 -6.45 -28.44 -0.79
C GLN A 401 -7.07 -29.44 0.19
N GLU A 402 -6.34 -29.87 1.23
CA GLU A 402 -6.89 -30.76 2.26
C GLU A 402 -8.11 -30.18 2.95
N VAL A 403 -8.03 -28.87 3.31
CA VAL A 403 -9.13 -28.16 3.97
C VAL A 403 -10.34 -28.07 3.04
N LEU A 404 -10.11 -27.66 1.79
CA LEU A 404 -11.17 -27.51 0.79
C LEU A 404 -11.87 -28.86 0.50
N ILE A 405 -11.11 -29.94 0.35
CA ILE A 405 -11.67 -31.28 0.12
C ILE A 405 -12.58 -31.70 1.29
N LYS A 406 -12.19 -31.41 2.53
CA LYS A 406 -13.04 -31.69 3.69
C LYS A 406 -14.34 -30.89 3.65
N GLU A 407 -14.33 -29.64 3.20
CA GLU A 407 -15.55 -28.84 3.03
C GLU A 407 -16.43 -29.35 1.88
N ILE A 408 -15.85 -29.85 0.80
CA ILE A 408 -16.60 -30.44 -0.34
C ILE A 408 -17.31 -31.76 0.02
N ILE A 409 -16.74 -32.56 0.91
CA ILE A 409 -17.24 -33.88 1.26
C ILE A 409 -18.29 -33.83 2.41
N LYS A 410 -18.35 -32.75 3.17
CA LYS A 410 -19.39 -32.53 4.19
C LYS A 410 -20.77 -32.46 3.58
#